data_56811bcd1e3b35c4fbd9c4015efa614a
#
_entry.id   56811bcd1e3b35c4fbd9c4015efa614a
#
_cell.length_a   1.000
_cell.length_b   1.000
_cell.length_c   1.000
_cell.angle_alpha   90.00
_cell.angle_beta   90.00
_cell.angle_gamma   90.00
#
_symmetry.space_group_name_H-M   'P 1'
#
loop_
_entity.id
_entity.type
_entity.pdbx_description
1 polymer ?
#
loop_
_entity_poly.entity_id
_entity_poly.type
_entity_poly.pdbx_seq_one_letter_code
_entity_poly.pdbx_strand_id
1 'polypeptide(L)'
;KLAGPTVEFLGWQPDDVVGDHYARCRALRFPGEEDFGIVPLEAMACGKPVLAFGRGGALETVVPLTGAGSVEGAPVRGGTDSVTGAGNVATGVFFFTQSVESVVEAMESFERRRTEFDPHAIRDHVAAFDRRLFKERMKAFAMGALTGTAS
;
A
#
# COMPACT_ATOMS: atom_id res chain seq x y z
N LYS A 1 18.15 -22.67 -6.97
CA LYS A 1 17.16 -22.62 -5.88
C LYS A 1 17.70 -21.66 -4.81
N LEU A 2 17.11 -20.46 -4.70
CA LEU A 2 17.50 -19.46 -3.71
C LEU A 2 16.63 -19.52 -2.43
N ALA A 3 15.46 -20.20 -2.50
CA ALA A 3 14.54 -20.32 -1.38
C ALA A 3 15.06 -21.29 -0.31
N GLY A 4 15.15 -20.81 0.93
CA GLY A 4 15.44 -21.62 2.11
C GLY A 4 14.19 -22.30 2.69
N PRO A 5 14.31 -23.05 3.79
CA PRO A 5 13.21 -23.82 4.39
C PRO A 5 12.09 -22.95 5.00
N THR A 6 12.32 -21.65 5.14
CA THR A 6 11.36 -20.67 5.66
C THR A 6 10.50 -20.04 4.57
N VAL A 7 10.70 -20.41 3.29
CA VAL A 7 9.95 -19.90 2.15
C VAL A 7 9.03 -20.98 1.62
N GLU A 8 7.74 -20.70 1.63
CA GLU A 8 6.69 -21.55 1.07
C GLU A 8 6.12 -20.94 -0.20
N PHE A 9 6.02 -21.73 -1.26
CA PHE A 9 5.39 -21.33 -2.52
C PHE A 9 4.01 -21.98 -2.60
N LEU A 10 2.97 -21.18 -2.39
CA LEU A 10 1.60 -21.70 -2.34
C LEU A 10 0.99 -21.96 -3.73
N GLY A 11 1.59 -21.39 -4.79
CA GLY A 11 0.99 -21.43 -6.12
C GLY A 11 -0.31 -20.63 -6.18
N TRP A 12 -1.17 -20.96 -7.14
CA TRP A 12 -2.50 -20.36 -7.22
C TRP A 12 -3.36 -20.80 -6.02
N GLN A 13 -4.02 -19.82 -5.41
CA GLN A 13 -4.94 -20.05 -4.29
C GLN A 13 -6.26 -19.32 -4.55
N PRO A 14 -7.40 -19.82 -4.07
CA PRO A 14 -8.67 -19.11 -4.11
C PRO A 14 -8.67 -17.89 -3.18
N ASP A 15 -9.57 -16.93 -3.45
CA ASP A 15 -9.58 -15.61 -2.81
C ASP A 15 -9.75 -15.67 -1.28
N ASP A 16 -10.52 -16.63 -0.78
CA ASP A 16 -10.71 -16.85 0.67
C ASP A 16 -9.41 -17.28 1.36
N VAL A 17 -8.62 -18.14 0.73
CA VAL A 17 -7.30 -18.56 1.22
C VAL A 17 -6.31 -17.39 1.19
N VAL A 18 -6.29 -16.63 0.09
CA VAL A 18 -5.45 -15.42 -0.02
C VAL A 18 -5.82 -14.40 1.07
N GLY A 19 -7.13 -14.16 1.28
CA GLY A 19 -7.63 -13.27 2.33
C GLY A 19 -7.22 -13.72 3.72
N ASP A 20 -7.24 -15.02 4.02
CA ASP A 20 -6.78 -15.57 5.29
C ASP A 20 -5.26 -15.37 5.49
N HIS A 21 -4.45 -15.50 4.44
CA HIS A 21 -3.03 -15.16 4.49
C HIS A 21 -2.80 -13.68 4.78
N TYR A 22 -3.54 -12.77 4.12
CA TYR A 22 -3.47 -11.34 4.45
C TYR A 22 -3.86 -11.08 5.90
N ALA A 23 -4.96 -11.68 6.39
CA ALA A 23 -5.42 -11.47 7.75
C ALA A 23 -4.40 -11.90 8.82
N ARG A 24 -3.58 -12.90 8.52
CA ARG A 24 -2.58 -13.48 9.46
C ARG A 24 -1.16 -12.99 9.26
N CYS A 25 -0.82 -12.40 8.12
CA CYS A 25 0.55 -11.92 7.90
C CYS A 25 0.89 -10.75 8.82
N ARG A 26 2.17 -10.48 9.01
CA ARG A 26 2.68 -9.32 9.74
C ARG A 26 2.76 -8.09 8.86
N ALA A 27 3.13 -8.28 7.61
CA ALA A 27 3.18 -7.28 6.56
C ALA A 27 3.18 -7.97 5.19
N LEU A 28 2.72 -7.25 4.16
CA LEU A 28 2.90 -7.64 2.77
C LEU A 28 4.24 -7.11 2.26
N ARG A 29 5.01 -7.92 1.52
CA ARG A 29 6.15 -7.46 0.72
C ARG A 29 5.74 -7.37 -0.73
N PHE A 30 5.86 -6.18 -1.30
CA PHE A 30 5.45 -5.88 -2.67
C PHE A 30 6.61 -5.25 -3.45
N PRO A 31 7.52 -6.08 -4.01
CA PRO A 31 8.73 -5.61 -4.69
C PRO A 31 8.52 -5.23 -6.15
N GLY A 32 7.31 -5.45 -6.70
CA GLY A 32 6.96 -5.11 -8.06
C GLY A 32 6.67 -3.63 -8.24
N GLU A 33 6.85 -3.14 -9.47
CA GLU A 33 6.33 -1.85 -9.92
C GLU A 33 5.05 -2.12 -10.70
N GLU A 34 3.94 -1.48 -10.32
CA GLU A 34 2.64 -1.60 -10.97
C GLU A 34 1.97 -0.23 -11.09
N ASP A 35 1.06 -0.10 -12.04
CA ASP A 35 0.38 1.17 -12.31
C ASP A 35 -0.54 1.61 -11.16
N PHE A 36 -1.21 0.67 -10.49
CA PHE A 36 -2.11 0.98 -9.36
C PHE A 36 -1.81 0.15 -8.11
N GLY A 37 -1.67 -1.17 -8.25
CA GLY A 37 -1.36 -2.08 -7.14
C GLY A 37 -2.57 -2.43 -6.28
N ILE A 38 -3.47 -3.28 -6.77
CA ILE A 38 -4.63 -3.76 -5.99
C ILE A 38 -4.18 -4.60 -4.80
N VAL A 39 -3.17 -5.44 -4.96
CA VAL A 39 -2.62 -6.33 -3.93
C VAL A 39 -2.19 -5.60 -2.64
N PRO A 40 -1.48 -4.47 -2.69
CA PRO A 40 -1.27 -3.61 -1.51
C PRO A 40 -2.56 -3.18 -0.81
N LEU A 41 -3.58 -2.77 -1.56
CA LEU A 41 -4.86 -2.34 -0.99
C LEU A 41 -5.60 -3.50 -0.28
N GLU A 42 -5.55 -4.71 -0.83
CA GLU A 42 -6.14 -5.90 -0.20
C GLU A 42 -5.49 -6.23 1.14
N ALA A 43 -4.17 -6.18 1.23
CA ALA A 43 -3.46 -6.38 2.48
C ALA A 43 -3.79 -5.28 3.49
N MET A 44 -3.81 -4.02 3.07
CA MET A 44 -4.18 -2.88 3.91
C MET A 44 -5.64 -2.95 4.36
N ALA A 45 -6.57 -3.48 3.55
CA ALA A 45 -7.95 -3.75 3.94
C ALA A 45 -8.05 -4.77 5.09
N CYS A 46 -7.06 -5.66 5.20
CA CYS A 46 -6.89 -6.54 6.36
C CYS A 46 -6.13 -5.87 7.53
N GLY A 47 -5.84 -4.57 7.44
CA GLY A 47 -5.09 -3.80 8.45
C GLY A 47 -3.61 -4.13 8.48
N LYS A 48 -3.03 -4.59 7.35
CA LYS A 48 -1.63 -4.98 7.28
C LYS A 48 -0.78 -3.92 6.58
N PRO A 49 0.35 -3.53 7.16
CA PRO A 49 1.27 -2.63 6.51
C PRO A 49 1.96 -3.28 5.31
N VAL A 50 2.40 -2.44 4.37
CA VAL A 50 3.02 -2.87 3.12
C VAL A 50 4.47 -2.39 3.04
N LEU A 51 5.39 -3.29 2.71
CA LEU A 51 6.77 -2.97 2.35
C LEU A 51 6.83 -2.93 0.82
N ALA A 52 6.79 -1.75 0.23
CA ALA A 52 6.61 -1.58 -1.20
C ALA A 52 7.85 -1.00 -1.88
N PHE A 53 8.05 -1.38 -3.14
CA PHE A 53 8.94 -0.65 -4.02
C PHE A 53 8.34 0.75 -4.29
N GLY A 54 9.10 1.80 -3.96
CA GLY A 54 8.64 3.20 -4.00
C GLY A 54 8.53 3.74 -5.42
N ARG A 55 7.74 3.08 -6.28
CA ARG A 55 7.43 3.49 -7.65
C ARG A 55 6.01 3.11 -8.04
N GLY A 56 5.54 3.73 -9.15
CA GLY A 56 4.22 3.46 -9.71
C GLY A 56 3.09 3.73 -8.72
N GLY A 57 2.03 2.95 -8.79
CA GLY A 57 0.81 3.09 -7.98
C GLY A 57 1.02 2.93 -6.46
N ALA A 58 2.11 2.29 -6.03
CA ALA A 58 2.44 2.22 -4.61
C ALA A 58 2.63 3.60 -3.98
N LEU A 59 3.14 4.59 -4.74
CA LEU A 59 3.29 5.98 -4.27
C LEU A 59 1.95 6.71 -4.08
N GLU A 60 0.88 6.21 -4.68
CA GLU A 60 -0.46 6.78 -4.57
C GLU A 60 -1.31 6.12 -3.48
N THR A 61 -1.01 4.86 -3.15
CA THR A 61 -1.82 4.04 -2.27
C THR A 61 -1.21 3.82 -0.89
N VAL A 62 0.12 3.84 -0.77
CA VAL A 62 0.84 3.59 0.49
C VAL A 62 1.34 4.91 1.07
N VAL A 63 1.06 5.14 2.35
CA VAL A 63 1.59 6.28 3.12
C VAL A 63 2.83 5.82 3.88
N PRO A 64 4.01 6.40 3.59
CA PRO A 64 5.24 5.96 4.23
C PRO A 64 5.31 6.34 5.70
N LEU A 65 5.92 5.49 6.49
CA LEU A 65 6.31 5.81 7.85
C LEU A 65 7.42 6.88 7.83
N THR A 66 7.14 8.05 8.41
CA THR A 66 8.10 9.17 8.43
C THR A 66 9.31 8.87 9.31
N GLY A 67 10.50 9.29 8.89
CA GLY A 67 11.74 9.22 9.68
C GLY A 67 12.45 7.86 9.70
N ALA A 68 12.00 6.86 8.93
CA ALA A 68 12.72 5.60 8.78
C ALA A 68 12.94 5.29 7.30
N GLY A 69 14.17 5.45 6.83
CA GLY A 69 14.52 5.14 5.45
C GLY A 69 13.85 6.04 4.41
N SER A 70 13.33 7.19 4.82
CA SER A 70 12.93 8.25 3.91
C SER A 70 14.18 8.69 3.16
N VAL A 71 14.40 8.18 1.95
CA VAL A 71 15.40 8.77 1.07
C VAL A 71 14.94 10.21 0.84
N GLU A 72 15.74 11.18 1.28
CA GLU A 72 15.57 12.59 0.94
C GLU A 72 15.37 12.70 -0.57
N GLY A 73 14.20 13.19 -0.98
CA GLY A 73 13.89 13.37 -2.41
C GLY A 73 12.87 12.40 -3.00
N ALA A 74 12.32 11.43 -2.27
CA ALA A 74 11.16 10.70 -2.76
C ALA A 74 9.99 11.69 -2.90
N PRO A 75 9.42 11.88 -4.10
CA PRO A 75 8.21 12.68 -4.24
C PRO A 75 7.10 11.94 -3.51
N VAL A 76 6.77 12.37 -2.31
CA VAL A 76 5.51 12.00 -1.65
C VAL A 76 4.39 12.62 -2.48
N ARG A 77 4.04 11.99 -3.58
CA ARG A 77 2.82 12.27 -4.32
C ARG A 77 1.66 11.51 -3.66
N GLY A 78 1.62 11.52 -2.35
CA GLY A 78 0.38 11.28 -1.67
C GLY A 78 -0.49 12.48 -2.00
N GLY A 79 -1.53 12.28 -2.77
CA GLY A 79 -2.60 13.25 -2.91
C GLY A 79 -3.27 13.46 -1.55
N THR A 80 -2.55 14.10 -0.64
CA THR A 80 -2.98 14.37 0.73
C THR A 80 -3.97 15.53 0.79
N ASP A 81 -4.22 16.21 -0.33
CA ASP A 81 -5.08 17.39 -0.32
C ASP A 81 -6.58 17.05 -0.46
N SER A 82 -6.97 15.80 -0.63
CA SER A 82 -8.38 15.52 -0.93
C SER A 82 -9.02 14.30 -0.28
N VAL A 83 -8.32 13.36 0.35
CA VAL A 83 -8.93 12.07 0.68
C VAL A 83 -8.88 11.67 2.16
N THR A 84 -8.03 12.26 2.98
CA THR A 84 -7.95 11.84 4.39
C THR A 84 -8.02 13.01 5.35
N GLY A 85 -9.19 13.22 5.92
CA GLY A 85 -9.35 13.98 7.16
C GLY A 85 -8.85 13.22 8.40
N ALA A 86 -8.02 12.19 8.24
CA ALA A 86 -7.39 11.43 9.30
C ALA A 86 -5.89 11.72 9.30
N GLY A 87 -5.36 12.13 10.43
CA GLY A 87 -3.96 12.48 10.63
C GLY A 87 -2.99 11.42 10.08
N ASN A 88 -1.74 11.81 9.98
CA ASN A 88 -0.58 11.17 9.36
C ASN A 88 -0.43 9.67 9.67
N VAL A 89 -1.29 8.82 9.08
CA VAL A 89 -1.34 7.38 9.32
C VAL A 89 -0.39 6.69 8.37
N ALA A 90 0.71 6.17 8.91
CA ALA A 90 1.61 5.33 8.13
C ALA A 90 0.94 3.99 7.76
N THR A 91 0.99 3.62 6.50
CA THR A 91 0.47 2.34 6.01
C THR A 91 1.56 1.41 5.47
N GLY A 92 2.81 1.87 5.41
CA GLY A 92 3.90 1.02 4.94
C GLY A 92 5.29 1.64 5.04
N VAL A 93 6.25 0.93 4.49
CA VAL A 93 7.65 1.32 4.36
C VAL A 93 8.04 1.21 2.90
N PHE A 94 8.69 2.23 2.34
CA PHE A 94 9.24 2.14 0.99
C PHE A 94 10.70 1.71 0.98
N PHE A 95 11.07 1.00 -0.07
CA PHE A 95 12.44 0.84 -0.52
C PHE A 95 12.54 1.29 -2.00
N PHE A 96 13.69 1.82 -2.41
CA PHE A 96 13.82 2.52 -3.69
C PHE A 96 14.79 1.84 -4.66
N THR A 97 15.42 0.76 -4.25
CA THR A 97 16.28 -0.07 -5.09
C THR A 97 15.78 -1.51 -5.05
N GLN A 98 15.59 -2.13 -6.21
CA GLN A 98 15.21 -3.54 -6.30
C GLN A 98 16.44 -4.43 -6.06
N SER A 99 16.99 -4.34 -4.84
CA SER A 99 18.10 -5.17 -4.37
C SER A 99 17.71 -5.91 -3.10
N VAL A 100 18.42 -6.97 -2.79
CA VAL A 100 18.22 -7.76 -1.57
C VAL A 100 18.46 -6.89 -0.34
N GLU A 101 19.51 -6.08 -0.36
CA GLU A 101 19.92 -5.21 0.73
C GLU A 101 18.82 -4.21 1.05
N SER A 102 18.26 -3.53 0.04
CA SER A 102 17.22 -2.53 0.22
C SER A 102 15.92 -3.13 0.78
N VAL A 103 15.56 -4.34 0.34
CA VAL A 103 14.40 -5.06 0.89
C VAL A 103 14.65 -5.48 2.34
N VAL A 104 15.85 -5.96 2.67
CA VAL A 104 16.23 -6.34 4.05
C VAL A 104 16.19 -5.11 4.97
N GLU A 105 16.75 -3.98 4.56
CA GLU A 105 16.70 -2.72 5.31
C GLU A 105 15.26 -2.27 5.59
N ALA A 106 14.37 -2.36 4.59
CA ALA A 106 12.95 -2.05 4.76
C ALA A 106 12.27 -3.00 5.76
N MET A 107 12.60 -4.30 5.71
CA MET A 107 12.08 -5.28 6.66
C MET A 107 12.57 -5.01 8.09
N GLU A 108 13.84 -4.71 8.26
CA GLU A 108 14.41 -4.37 9.57
C GLU A 108 13.82 -3.07 10.12
N SER A 109 13.64 -2.05 9.27
CA SER A 109 12.98 -0.80 9.63
C SER A 109 11.55 -1.06 10.10
N PHE A 110 10.79 -1.86 9.38
CA PHE A 110 9.45 -2.28 9.77
C PHE A 110 9.45 -3.00 11.13
N GLU A 111 10.33 -3.97 11.33
CA GLU A 111 10.39 -4.74 12.57
C GLU A 111 10.70 -3.86 13.80
N ARG A 112 11.63 -2.91 13.65
CA ARG A 112 11.98 -1.96 14.73
C ARG A 112 10.80 -1.04 15.09
N ARG A 113 9.95 -0.70 14.13
CA ARG A 113 8.88 0.29 14.27
C ARG A 113 7.47 -0.28 14.12
N ARG A 114 7.33 -1.58 14.25
CA ARG A 114 6.07 -2.31 14.03
C ARG A 114 4.90 -1.77 14.84
N THR A 115 5.13 -1.30 16.04
CA THR A 115 4.11 -0.76 16.94
C THR A 115 3.55 0.60 16.52
N GLU A 116 4.16 1.26 15.54
CA GLU A 116 3.70 2.54 15.00
C GLU A 116 2.62 2.37 13.92
N PHE A 117 2.37 1.13 13.47
CA PHE A 117 1.32 0.83 12.51
C PHE A 117 0.03 0.44 13.23
N ASP A 118 -1.01 1.27 13.10
CA ASP A 118 -2.34 0.98 13.62
C ASP A 118 -3.19 0.25 12.56
N PRO A 119 -3.58 -1.01 12.79
CA PRO A 119 -4.39 -1.77 11.85
C PRO A 119 -5.76 -1.15 11.53
N HIS A 120 -6.35 -0.40 12.47
CA HIS A 120 -7.63 0.29 12.24
C HIS A 120 -7.44 1.48 11.31
N ALA A 121 -6.44 2.30 11.60
CA ALA A 121 -6.12 3.46 10.78
C ALA A 121 -5.69 3.06 9.34
N ILE A 122 -4.97 1.94 9.18
CA ILE A 122 -4.63 1.38 7.86
C ILE A 122 -5.90 1.00 7.09
N ARG A 123 -6.88 0.34 7.74
CA ARG A 123 -8.17 0.01 7.11
C ARG A 123 -8.97 1.25 6.72
N ASP A 124 -9.01 2.24 7.59
CA ASP A 124 -9.73 3.50 7.32
C ASP A 124 -9.13 4.24 6.13
N HIS A 125 -7.80 4.23 5.97
CA HIS A 125 -7.12 4.76 4.81
C HIS A 125 -7.61 4.10 3.50
N VAL A 126 -7.72 2.78 3.49
CA VAL A 126 -8.14 2.03 2.29
C VAL A 126 -9.62 2.23 1.95
N ALA A 127 -10.46 2.61 2.90
CA ALA A 127 -11.87 2.90 2.65
C ALA A 127 -12.08 3.97 1.56
N ALA A 128 -11.08 4.86 1.35
CA ALA A 128 -11.11 5.84 0.28
C ALA A 128 -11.02 5.25 -1.14
N PHE A 129 -10.54 4.01 -1.26
CA PHE A 129 -10.40 3.27 -2.52
C PHE A 129 -11.54 2.27 -2.75
N ASP A 130 -12.62 2.36 -1.96
CA ASP A 130 -13.79 1.50 -2.09
C ASP A 130 -14.39 1.57 -3.50
N ARG A 131 -14.78 0.41 -4.03
CA ARG A 131 -15.35 0.25 -5.38
C ARG A 131 -16.59 1.13 -5.60
N ARG A 132 -17.42 1.32 -4.58
CA ARG A 132 -18.63 2.16 -4.68
C ARG A 132 -18.23 3.62 -4.84
N LEU A 133 -17.31 4.12 -4.02
CA LEU A 133 -16.77 5.48 -4.12
C LEU A 133 -16.11 5.72 -5.47
N PHE A 134 -15.33 4.77 -5.96
CA PHE A 134 -14.73 4.85 -7.30
C PHE A 134 -15.79 5.02 -8.37
N LYS A 135 -16.85 4.19 -8.35
CA LYS A 135 -17.93 4.27 -9.33
C LYS A 135 -18.69 5.59 -9.27
N GLU A 136 -18.96 6.09 -8.06
CA GLU A 136 -19.63 7.39 -7.85
C GLU A 136 -18.79 8.55 -8.39
N ARG A 137 -17.49 8.59 -8.06
CA ARG A 137 -16.55 9.61 -8.54
C ARG A 137 -16.37 9.54 -10.06
N MET A 138 -16.21 8.35 -10.62
CA MET A 138 -16.06 8.16 -12.07
C MET A 138 -17.33 8.64 -12.82
N LYS A 139 -18.51 8.30 -12.30
CA LYS A 139 -19.78 8.77 -12.87
C LYS A 139 -19.89 10.29 -12.81
N ALA A 140 -19.56 10.91 -11.68
CA ALA A 140 -19.59 12.37 -11.52
C ALA A 140 -18.60 13.03 -12.49
N PHE A 141 -17.39 12.54 -12.62
CA PHE A 141 -16.39 13.03 -13.57
C PHE A 141 -16.88 12.94 -15.02
N ALA A 142 -17.41 11.78 -15.43
CA ALA A 142 -17.94 11.60 -16.79
C ALA A 142 -19.12 12.53 -17.09
N MET A 143 -20.02 12.72 -16.13
CA MET A 143 -21.14 13.65 -16.28
C MET A 143 -20.67 15.12 -16.36
N GLY A 144 -19.70 15.52 -15.52
CA GLY A 144 -19.10 16.84 -15.55
C GLY A 144 -18.40 17.13 -16.88
N ALA A 145 -17.67 16.17 -17.43
CA ALA A 145 -17.03 16.28 -18.75
C ALA A 145 -18.04 16.47 -19.88
N LEU A 146 -19.19 15.78 -19.82
CA LEU A 146 -20.27 15.90 -20.81
C LEU A 146 -21.02 17.25 -20.73
N THR A 147 -21.09 17.84 -19.54
CA THR A 147 -21.79 19.14 -19.31
C THR A 147 -20.88 20.37 -19.39
N GLY A 148 -19.59 20.18 -19.68
CA GLY A 148 -18.61 21.26 -19.80
C GLY A 148 -18.26 21.94 -18.46
N THR A 149 -18.59 21.34 -17.32
CA THR A 149 -18.35 21.85 -15.96
C THR A 149 -17.16 21.19 -15.26
N ALA A 150 -16.35 20.44 -15.97
CA ALA A 150 -15.11 19.88 -15.40
C ALA A 150 -14.03 20.98 -15.37
N SER A 151 -13.80 21.55 -14.18
CA SER A 151 -12.63 22.37 -13.86
C SER A 151 -11.62 21.50 -13.14
#